data_88ecc0698db93c83dbc090db63fcdbe6
#
_entry.id   88ecc0698db93c83dbc090db63fcdbe6
#
_cell.length_a   1.000
_cell.length_b   1.000
_cell.length_c   1.000
_cell.angle_alpha   90.00
_cell.angle_beta   90.00
_cell.angle_gamma   90.00
#
_symmetry.space_group_name_H-M   'P 1'
#
loop_
_entity.id
_entity.type
_entity.pdbx_description
1 polymer ?
#
loop_
_entity_poly.entity_id
_entity_poly.type
_entity_poly.pdbx_seq_one_letter_code
_entity_poly.pdbx_strand_id
1 'polypeptide(L)'
;MQISSILDIVDGELLNSPSISFIYSIKTNAKKVKEGDLFIAKDLNSVELAVKNGAFAIISDINFPIIDNEIAWIKVKDINVC
;
A
#
# COMPACT_ATOMS: atom_id res chain seq x y z
N MET A 1 10.98 -7.01 2.03
CA MET A 1 11.26 -6.04 0.95
C MET A 1 11.12 -4.63 1.48
N GLN A 2 12.04 -3.76 1.16
CA GLN A 2 11.99 -2.38 1.64
C GLN A 2 11.04 -1.53 0.78
N ILE A 3 10.34 -0.60 1.44
CA ILE A 3 9.40 0.29 0.76
C ILE A 3 10.13 1.18 -0.26
N SER A 4 11.35 1.63 0.03
CA SER A 4 12.12 2.42 -0.92
C SER A 4 12.38 1.68 -2.22
N SER A 5 12.64 0.37 -2.15
CA SER A 5 12.83 -0.45 -3.35
C SER A 5 11.55 -0.58 -4.16
N ILE A 6 10.41 -0.69 -3.48
CA ILE A 6 9.10 -0.77 -4.14
C ILE A 6 8.81 0.53 -4.88
N LEU A 7 9.09 1.68 -4.26
CA LEU A 7 8.87 2.99 -4.89
C LEU A 7 9.65 3.10 -6.21
N ASP A 8 10.87 2.59 -6.24
CA ASP A 8 11.70 2.61 -7.46
C ASP A 8 11.11 1.68 -8.53
N ILE A 9 10.68 0.49 -8.13
CA ILE A 9 10.17 -0.51 -9.08
C ILE A 9 8.86 -0.04 -9.73
N VAL A 10 7.95 0.54 -8.95
CA VAL A 10 6.62 0.92 -9.44
C VAL A 10 6.56 2.38 -9.91
N ASP A 11 7.65 3.12 -9.79
CA ASP A 11 7.68 4.56 -10.08
C ASP A 11 6.58 5.29 -9.32
N GLY A 12 6.46 4.99 -8.03
CA GLY A 12 5.41 5.50 -7.18
C GLY A 12 5.84 6.72 -6.38
N GLU A 13 4.84 7.44 -5.87
CA GLU A 13 5.02 8.58 -4.98
C GLU A 13 4.57 8.20 -3.57
N LEU A 14 5.45 8.36 -2.60
CA LEU A 14 5.11 8.15 -1.19
C LEU A 14 4.41 9.41 -0.67
N LEU A 15 3.17 9.26 -0.23
CA LEU A 15 2.32 10.39 0.14
C LEU A 15 2.47 10.84 1.59
N ASN A 16 3.16 10.06 2.42
CA ASN A 16 3.31 10.35 3.85
C ASN A 16 4.69 9.96 4.33
N SER A 17 4.93 10.17 5.64
CA SER A 17 6.20 9.78 6.27
C SER A 17 5.93 8.66 7.26
N PRO A 18 5.81 7.41 6.80
CA PRO A 18 5.47 6.30 7.68
C PRO A 18 6.63 5.93 8.59
N SER A 19 6.30 5.36 9.74
CA SER A 19 7.30 4.78 10.63
C SER A 19 7.78 3.41 10.13
N ILE A 20 7.01 2.78 9.25
CA ILE A 20 7.31 1.47 8.69
C ILE A 20 8.08 1.66 7.39
N SER A 21 9.19 0.91 7.24
CA SER A 21 10.04 0.97 6.04
C SER A 21 10.11 -0.33 5.27
N PHE A 22 9.37 -1.35 5.70
CA PHE A 22 9.57 -2.73 5.25
C PHE A 22 8.25 -3.47 5.17
N ILE A 23 8.09 -4.34 4.15
CA ILE A 23 6.92 -5.22 4.01
C ILE A 23 7.36 -6.67 3.82
N TYR A 24 6.44 -7.62 4.11
CA TYR A 24 6.73 -9.05 4.01
C TYR A 24 6.25 -9.68 2.70
N SER A 25 5.04 -9.37 2.26
CA SER A 25 4.55 -9.89 1.00
C SER A 25 3.55 -8.94 0.36
N ILE A 26 3.10 -9.26 -0.87
CA ILE A 26 2.21 -8.42 -1.65
C ILE A 26 0.89 -9.16 -1.84
N LYS A 27 -0.22 -8.47 -1.57
CA LYS A 27 -1.56 -9.01 -1.74
C LYS A 27 -2.40 -8.10 -2.64
N THR A 28 -3.28 -8.72 -3.42
CA THR A 28 -4.25 -8.03 -4.26
C THR A 28 -5.68 -8.22 -3.77
N ASN A 29 -5.87 -9.06 -2.76
CA ASN A 29 -7.18 -9.31 -2.15
C ASN A 29 -7.12 -8.89 -0.69
N ALA A 30 -7.92 -7.88 -0.33
CA ALA A 30 -7.91 -7.31 1.02
C ALA A 30 -8.23 -8.33 2.11
N LYS A 31 -9.05 -9.34 1.79
CA LYS A 31 -9.42 -10.40 2.73
C LYS A 31 -8.23 -11.31 3.07
N LYS A 32 -7.22 -11.35 2.22
CA LYS A 32 -6.02 -12.18 2.42
C LYS A 32 -4.85 -11.42 3.02
N VAL A 33 -4.99 -10.12 3.20
CA VAL A 33 -3.94 -9.29 3.80
C VAL A 33 -3.68 -9.75 5.23
N LYS A 34 -2.40 -9.88 5.57
CA LYS A 34 -1.93 -10.18 6.92
C LYS A 34 -1.02 -9.06 7.38
N GLU A 35 -0.71 -9.04 8.67
CA GLU A 35 0.18 -8.04 9.23
C GLU A 35 1.51 -8.01 8.47
N GLY A 36 1.90 -6.83 8.02
CA GLY A 36 3.15 -6.63 7.31
C GLY A 36 3.04 -6.68 5.79
N ASP A 37 1.85 -6.93 5.24
CA ASP A 37 1.69 -7.03 3.78
C ASP A 37 1.52 -5.66 3.13
N LEU A 38 1.91 -5.58 1.86
CA LEU A 38 1.56 -4.48 0.98
C LEU A 38 0.30 -4.87 0.22
N PHE A 39 -0.70 -3.99 0.20
CA PHE A 39 -1.94 -4.21 -0.52
C PHE A 39 -2.03 -3.32 -1.75
N ILE A 40 -2.35 -3.91 -2.90
CA ILE A 40 -2.60 -3.19 -4.15
C ILE A 40 -4.11 -2.95 -4.25
N ALA A 41 -4.54 -1.70 -4.10
CA ALA A 41 -5.95 -1.33 -4.00
C ALA A 41 -6.49 -0.83 -5.33
N LYS A 42 -7.58 -1.44 -5.79
CA LYS A 42 -8.32 -1.01 -6.99
C LYS A 42 -9.53 -0.14 -6.66
N ASP A 43 -9.97 -0.15 -5.39
CA ASP A 43 -11.10 0.66 -4.94
C ASP A 43 -10.89 1.07 -3.49
N LEU A 44 -11.65 2.09 -3.07
CA LEU A 44 -11.53 2.63 -1.71
C LEU A 44 -12.10 1.70 -0.64
N ASN A 45 -13.08 0.87 -0.99
CA ASN A 45 -13.75 0.01 -0.01
C ASN A 45 -12.82 -1.05 0.55
N SER A 46 -11.92 -1.58 -0.29
CA SER A 46 -10.97 -2.61 0.15
C SER A 46 -9.81 -2.05 0.97
N VAL A 47 -9.52 -0.74 0.87
CA VAL A 47 -8.42 -0.11 1.61
C VAL A 47 -8.63 -0.21 3.11
N GLU A 48 -9.83 0.09 3.60
CA GLU A 48 -10.12 0.01 5.04
C GLU A 48 -9.94 -1.40 5.59
N LEU A 49 -10.40 -2.39 4.84
CA LEU A 49 -10.26 -3.79 5.25
C LEU A 49 -8.79 -4.20 5.30
N ALA A 50 -8.01 -3.80 4.30
CA ALA A 50 -6.58 -4.13 4.27
C ALA A 50 -5.84 -3.52 5.45
N VAL A 51 -6.13 -2.26 5.78
CA VAL A 51 -5.52 -1.58 6.92
C VAL A 51 -5.91 -2.29 8.22
N LYS A 52 -7.17 -2.64 8.36
CA LYS A 52 -7.67 -3.37 9.54
C LYS A 52 -6.97 -4.72 9.69
N ASN A 53 -6.66 -5.39 8.58
CA ASN A 53 -6.01 -6.69 8.59
C ASN A 53 -4.49 -6.60 8.80
N GLY A 54 -3.94 -5.40 8.89
CA GLY A 54 -2.54 -5.21 9.26
C GLY A 54 -1.61 -4.84 8.11
N ALA A 55 -2.13 -4.31 7.01
CA ALA A 55 -1.29 -3.87 5.90
C ALA A 55 -0.27 -2.82 6.37
N PHE A 56 0.97 -2.95 5.92
CA PHE A 56 2.03 -1.98 6.18
C PHE A 56 2.18 -0.95 5.06
N ALA A 57 1.63 -1.25 3.89
CA ALA A 57 1.66 -0.33 2.75
C ALA A 57 0.44 -0.51 1.87
N ILE A 58 -0.02 0.59 1.29
CA ILE A 58 -1.12 0.59 0.32
C ILE A 58 -0.62 1.25 -0.95
N ILE A 59 -0.82 0.59 -2.09
CA ILE A 59 -0.55 1.14 -3.42
C ILE A 59 -1.87 1.29 -4.16
N SER A 60 -2.10 2.46 -4.76
CA SER A 60 -3.27 2.67 -5.61
C SER A 60 -3.00 3.73 -6.66
N ASP A 61 -3.79 3.72 -7.73
CA ASP A 61 -3.79 4.76 -8.76
C ASP A 61 -4.92 5.77 -8.57
N ILE A 62 -5.74 5.60 -7.53
CA ILE A 62 -6.83 6.51 -7.20
C ILE A 62 -6.46 7.34 -5.97
N ASN A 63 -7.12 8.48 -5.81
CA ASN A 63 -6.96 9.29 -4.60
C ASN A 63 -7.71 8.63 -3.44
N PHE A 64 -7.07 8.58 -2.30
CA PHE A 64 -7.63 7.96 -1.11
C PHE A 64 -7.18 8.72 0.13
N PRO A 65 -8.01 8.74 1.20
CA PRO A 65 -7.61 9.39 2.45
C PRO A 65 -6.55 8.54 3.17
N ILE A 66 -5.60 9.23 3.79
CA ILE A 66 -4.60 8.56 4.63
C ILE A 66 -5.22 8.37 6.00
N ILE A 67 -5.70 7.14 6.26
CA ILE A 67 -6.40 6.82 7.50
C ILE A 67 -5.48 6.28 8.58
N ASP A 68 -4.22 6.01 8.25
CA ASP A 68 -3.21 5.56 9.21
C ASP A 68 -1.85 6.08 8.77
N ASN A 69 -1.29 7.02 9.51
CA ASN A 69 0.00 7.64 9.17
C ASN A 69 1.21 6.78 9.47
N GLU A 70 1.05 5.68 10.17
CA GLU A 70 2.14 4.78 10.51
C GLU A 70 2.54 3.87 9.35
N ILE A 71 1.62 3.61 8.43
CA ILE A 71 1.87 2.78 7.27
C ILE A 71 2.14 3.63 6.03
N ALA A 72 2.69 3.01 4.98
CA ALA A 72 3.05 3.73 3.76
C ALA A 72 1.84 3.84 2.81
N TRP A 73 1.66 5.02 2.23
CA TRP A 73 0.62 5.27 1.23
C TRP A 73 1.30 5.69 -0.06
N ILE A 74 1.16 4.87 -1.11
CA ILE A 74 1.91 5.02 -2.35
C ILE A 74 0.93 5.24 -3.50
N LYS A 75 1.14 6.33 -4.25
CA LYS A 75 0.35 6.65 -5.43
C LYS A 75 1.15 6.29 -6.67
N VAL A 76 0.51 5.59 -7.60
CA VAL A 76 1.07 5.27 -8.91
C VAL A 76 0.12 5.80 -9.99
N LYS A 77 0.60 5.89 -11.23
CA LYS A 77 -0.24 6.38 -12.33
C LYS A 77 -1.28 5.35 -12.73
N ASP A 78 -0.89 4.08 -12.77
CA ASP A 78 -1.78 2.99 -13.20
C ASP A 78 -1.29 1.70 -12.55
N ILE A 79 -2.10 1.10 -11.67
CA ILE A 79 -1.75 -0.14 -11.00
C ILE A 79 -1.67 -1.34 -11.94
N ASN A 80 -2.27 -1.27 -13.12
CA ASN A 80 -2.26 -2.36 -14.08
C ASN A 80 -0.95 -2.43 -14.89
N VAL A 81 -0.10 -1.43 -14.75
CA VAL A 81 1.19 -1.37 -15.46
C VAL A 81 2.32 -1.91 -14.59
N CYS A 82 2.09 -2.06 -13.32
CA CYS A 82 3.09 -2.52 -12.34
C CYS A 82 3.39 -4.00 -12.47
#